data_d20c050939ff07406031f9f8935c79f1
#
_entry.id   d20c050939ff07406031f9f8935c79f1
#
_cell.length_a   1.000
_cell.length_b   1.000
_cell.length_c   1.000
_cell.angle_alpha   90.00
_cell.angle_beta   90.00
_cell.angle_gamma   90.00
#
_symmetry.space_group_name_H-M   'P 1'
#
loop_
_entity.id
_entity.type
_entity.pdbx_description
1 polymer ?
#
loop_
_entity_poly.entity_id
_entity_poly.type
_entity_poly.pdbx_seq_one_letter_code
_entity_poly.pdbx_strand_id
1 'polypeptide(L)'
;MKFTIEKSDFLEGLNHVARVIAPNSLFEILKGIKLELSSNNLVLKASDSLVSVEFIIDAYKDDKEIITIEEEGQVVLPSRNFIEIIRKAPTNLIEFESTDSFIKIHSGKSEFNIKGYDAMEYPEFPVISRENSLKLEATVFNDIIRETVFCTAPNDQRPILEGVNFSLKNKILTATATDSYRLSRRQVVLNDEDAEKEFNLIIPRKALTYFQRMIETGGDEVEIFYENNRIVLYYQ
;
A
#
# COMPACT_ATOMS: atom_id res chain seq x y z
N MET A 1 -12.28 -2.21 20.25
CA MET A 1 -12.39 -2.40 18.80
C MET A 1 -13.20 -3.65 18.52
N LYS A 2 -14.36 -3.52 17.88
CA LYS A 2 -15.22 -4.66 17.59
C LYS A 2 -15.95 -4.45 16.24
N PHE A 3 -15.91 -5.44 15.37
CA PHE A 3 -16.53 -5.39 14.04
C PHE A 3 -16.71 -6.78 13.43
N THR A 4 -17.60 -6.84 12.45
CA THR A 4 -17.77 -8.00 11.56
C THR A 4 -17.49 -7.57 10.13
N ILE A 5 -16.72 -8.37 9.37
CA ILE A 5 -16.29 -8.03 8.02
C ILE A 5 -16.43 -9.22 7.08
N GLU A 6 -16.72 -8.95 5.79
CA GLU A 6 -16.65 -9.97 4.74
C GLU A 6 -15.20 -10.44 4.52
N LYS A 7 -15.00 -11.75 4.54
CA LYS A 7 -13.69 -12.40 4.42
C LYS A 7 -12.97 -12.04 3.11
N SER A 8 -13.71 -11.96 1.99
CA SER A 8 -13.14 -11.62 0.68
C SER A 8 -12.41 -10.28 0.69
N ASP A 9 -13.12 -9.23 1.11
CA ASP A 9 -12.63 -7.86 1.14
C ASP A 9 -11.50 -7.69 2.16
N PHE A 10 -11.65 -8.34 3.32
CA PHE A 10 -10.60 -8.33 4.33
C PHE A 10 -9.31 -9.01 3.85
N LEU A 11 -9.43 -10.18 3.22
CA LEU A 11 -8.28 -10.93 2.71
C LEU A 11 -7.60 -10.21 1.54
N GLU A 12 -8.37 -9.54 0.69
CA GLU A 12 -7.85 -8.69 -0.37
C GLU A 12 -6.95 -7.60 0.20
N GLY A 13 -7.47 -6.78 1.13
CA GLY A 13 -6.70 -5.72 1.78
C GLY A 13 -5.45 -6.25 2.50
N LEU A 14 -5.59 -7.34 3.24
CA LEU A 14 -4.47 -7.98 3.93
C LEU A 14 -3.37 -8.45 2.95
N ASN A 15 -3.75 -9.03 1.82
CA ASN A 15 -2.78 -9.46 0.80
C ASN A 15 -2.08 -8.28 0.14
N HIS A 16 -2.74 -7.12 -0.04
CA HIS A 16 -2.12 -5.90 -0.56
C HIS A 16 -1.06 -5.37 0.41
N VAL A 17 -1.41 -5.13 1.67
CA VAL A 17 -0.46 -4.56 2.64
C VAL A 17 0.65 -5.52 3.03
N ALA A 18 0.40 -6.83 3.02
CA ALA A 18 1.41 -7.84 3.36
C ALA A 18 2.63 -7.83 2.43
N ARG A 19 2.49 -7.33 1.21
CA ARG A 19 3.56 -7.31 0.21
C ARG A 19 4.75 -6.45 0.61
N VAL A 20 4.52 -5.41 1.42
CA VAL A 20 5.59 -4.53 1.89
C VAL A 20 6.33 -5.07 3.11
N ILE A 21 5.72 -5.99 3.86
CA ILE A 21 6.29 -6.50 5.10
C ILE A 21 7.60 -7.24 4.85
N ALA A 22 8.67 -6.80 5.51
CA ALA A 22 9.95 -7.48 5.50
C ALA A 22 10.00 -8.52 6.63
N PRO A 23 9.99 -9.83 6.33
CA PRO A 23 9.99 -10.88 7.37
C PRO A 23 11.20 -10.82 8.31
N ASN A 24 12.31 -10.30 7.80
CA ASN A 24 13.58 -10.16 8.52
C ASN A 24 13.82 -8.75 9.08
N SER A 25 12.77 -7.93 9.23
CA SER A 25 12.90 -6.62 9.86
C SER A 25 13.51 -6.74 11.27
N LEU A 26 14.40 -5.81 11.62
CA LEU A 26 14.94 -5.69 12.98
C LEU A 26 13.89 -5.18 13.98
N PHE A 27 12.87 -4.51 13.49
CA PHE A 27 11.76 -3.99 14.29
C PHE A 27 10.59 -4.97 14.24
N GLU A 28 10.31 -5.64 15.36
CA GLU A 28 9.21 -6.63 15.44
C GLU A 28 7.85 -6.04 15.05
N ILE A 29 7.60 -4.79 15.45
CA ILE A 29 6.33 -4.09 15.15
C ILE A 29 6.07 -3.96 13.63
N LEU A 30 7.12 -3.82 12.81
CA LEU A 30 7.02 -3.72 11.36
C LEU A 30 6.78 -5.08 10.65
N LYS A 31 6.84 -6.19 11.40
CA LYS A 31 6.38 -7.50 10.92
C LYS A 31 4.86 -7.66 11.07
N GLY A 32 4.22 -6.69 11.70
CA GLY A 32 2.78 -6.63 11.91
C GLY A 32 2.05 -5.81 10.83
N ILE A 33 0.73 -5.97 10.83
CA ILE A 33 -0.21 -5.12 10.10
C ILE A 33 -0.96 -4.31 11.16
N LYS A 34 -0.96 -2.99 11.01
CA LYS A 34 -1.78 -2.11 11.83
C LYS A 34 -3.18 -2.04 11.23
N LEU A 35 -4.17 -2.23 12.07
CA LEU A 35 -5.58 -2.07 11.78
C LEU A 35 -6.07 -0.81 12.50
N GLU A 36 -6.74 0.07 11.80
CA GLU A 36 -7.38 1.26 12.33
C GLU A 36 -8.85 1.25 11.89
N LEU A 37 -9.76 1.04 12.83
CA LEU A 37 -11.20 1.03 12.58
C LEU A 37 -11.80 2.34 13.04
N SER A 38 -12.46 3.02 12.11
CA SER A 38 -13.25 4.23 12.33
C SER A 38 -14.75 3.94 12.10
N SER A 39 -15.61 4.93 12.25
CA SER A 39 -17.07 4.80 12.00
C SER A 39 -17.44 4.42 10.58
N ASN A 40 -16.56 4.63 9.59
CA ASN A 40 -16.89 4.50 8.17
C ASN A 40 -16.01 3.51 7.40
N ASN A 41 -14.84 3.15 7.95
CA ASN A 41 -13.89 2.28 7.24
C ASN A 41 -12.93 1.57 8.19
N LEU A 42 -12.29 0.53 7.66
CA LEU A 42 -11.14 -0.14 8.23
C LEU A 42 -9.92 0.17 7.37
N VAL A 43 -8.89 0.76 7.97
CA VAL A 43 -7.62 1.06 7.32
C VAL A 43 -6.57 0.04 7.75
N LEU A 44 -5.99 -0.64 6.77
CA LEU A 44 -4.90 -1.59 6.95
C LEU A 44 -3.59 -0.91 6.57
N LYS A 45 -2.59 -0.95 7.45
CA LYS A 45 -1.28 -0.30 7.23
C LYS A 45 -0.14 -1.28 7.42
N ALA A 46 0.83 -1.24 6.52
CA ALA A 46 2.08 -1.96 6.66
C ALA A 46 3.26 -1.16 6.10
N SER A 47 4.45 -1.33 6.69
CA SER A 47 5.66 -0.62 6.29
C SER A 47 6.90 -1.46 6.51
N ASP A 48 7.93 -1.20 5.69
CA ASP A 48 9.29 -1.73 5.87
C ASP A 48 10.33 -0.63 6.19
N SER A 49 9.88 0.54 6.62
CA SER A 49 10.63 1.77 6.90
C SER A 49 10.98 2.60 5.65
N LEU A 50 10.98 2.03 4.46
CA LEU A 50 11.25 2.74 3.20
C LEU A 50 9.97 2.95 2.38
N VAL A 51 9.13 1.94 2.37
CA VAL A 51 7.84 1.93 1.67
C VAL A 51 6.76 1.65 2.69
N SER A 52 5.70 2.45 2.65
CA SER A 52 4.49 2.25 3.44
C SER A 52 3.32 2.02 2.51
N VAL A 53 2.46 1.10 2.86
CA VAL A 53 1.24 0.77 2.12
C VAL A 53 0.04 0.90 3.04
N GLU A 54 -0.97 1.60 2.55
CA GLU A 54 -2.26 1.75 3.20
C GLU A 54 -3.33 1.20 2.26
N PHE A 55 -4.26 0.42 2.80
CA PHE A 55 -5.42 -0.09 2.09
C PHE A 55 -6.67 0.23 2.89
N ILE A 56 -7.64 0.88 2.25
CA ILE A 56 -8.87 1.33 2.90
C ILE A 56 -10.01 0.41 2.45
N ILE A 57 -10.74 -0.14 3.42
CA ILE A 57 -11.94 -0.91 3.19
C ILE A 57 -13.10 -0.09 3.75
N ASP A 58 -13.92 0.47 2.88
CA ASP A 58 -15.10 1.21 3.28
C ASP A 58 -16.16 0.28 3.90
N ALA A 59 -16.91 0.80 4.87
CA ALA A 59 -17.97 0.03 5.50
C ALA A 59 -19.08 -0.37 4.51
N TYR A 60 -19.26 0.40 3.45
CA TYR A 60 -20.22 0.15 2.39
C TYR A 60 -19.55 0.18 1.02
N LYS A 61 -19.92 -0.77 0.15
CA LYS A 61 -19.50 -0.85 -1.25
C LYS A 61 -20.73 -1.17 -2.11
N ASP A 62 -21.04 -0.33 -3.09
CA ASP A 62 -22.21 -0.48 -3.98
C ASP A 62 -23.52 -0.71 -3.20
N ASP A 63 -23.78 0.11 -2.18
CA ASP A 63 -24.93 0.02 -1.26
C ASP A 63 -24.98 -1.26 -0.40
N LYS A 64 -23.96 -2.10 -0.45
CA LYS A 64 -23.83 -3.29 0.38
C LYS A 64 -22.94 -3.01 1.60
N GLU A 65 -23.41 -3.39 2.79
CA GLU A 65 -22.59 -3.34 4.00
C GLU A 65 -21.52 -4.44 3.95
N ILE A 66 -20.24 -4.01 3.97
CA ILE A 66 -19.05 -4.87 3.98
C ILE A 66 -18.54 -5.04 5.39
N ILE A 67 -18.65 -3.98 6.21
CA ILE A 67 -18.18 -3.98 7.60
C ILE A 67 -19.33 -3.49 8.49
N THR A 68 -19.74 -4.31 9.43
CA THR A 68 -20.61 -3.88 10.54
C THR A 68 -19.72 -3.46 11.70
N ILE A 69 -19.72 -2.17 12.07
CA ILE A 69 -18.85 -1.58 13.06
C ILE A 69 -19.60 -1.41 14.37
N GLU A 70 -19.09 -2.02 15.45
CA GLU A 70 -19.69 -1.90 16.80
C GLU A 70 -18.84 -0.99 17.70
N GLU A 71 -17.51 -1.09 17.64
CA GLU A 71 -16.59 -0.32 18.48
C GLU A 71 -15.32 0.01 17.72
N GLU A 72 -15.01 1.30 17.56
CA GLU A 72 -13.80 1.80 16.93
C GLU A 72 -12.53 1.40 17.71
N GLY A 73 -11.36 1.54 17.08
CA GLY A 73 -10.10 1.31 17.74
C GLY A 73 -8.98 0.95 16.80
N GLN A 74 -7.82 0.61 17.39
CA GLN A 74 -6.63 0.28 16.62
C GLN A 74 -5.82 -0.83 17.28
N VAL A 75 -5.13 -1.62 16.48
CA VAL A 75 -4.27 -2.71 16.95
C VAL A 75 -3.24 -3.08 15.88
N VAL A 76 -2.10 -3.62 16.28
CA VAL A 76 -1.13 -4.23 15.36
C VAL A 76 -1.11 -5.74 15.57
N LEU A 77 -1.25 -6.51 14.50
CA LEU A 77 -1.25 -7.98 14.54
C LEU A 77 -0.07 -8.58 13.78
N PRO A 78 0.57 -9.65 14.30
CA PRO A 78 1.61 -10.38 13.59
C PRO A 78 1.10 -10.90 12.24
N SER A 79 1.61 -10.36 11.14
CA SER A 79 1.06 -10.55 9.80
C SER A 79 0.91 -12.00 9.38
N ARG A 80 1.96 -12.82 9.60
CA ARG A 80 2.03 -14.19 9.12
C ARG A 80 0.88 -15.06 9.67
N ASN A 81 0.72 -15.07 10.98
CA ASN A 81 -0.30 -15.91 11.63
C ASN A 81 -1.69 -15.34 11.39
N PHE A 82 -1.83 -14.04 11.42
CA PHE A 82 -3.09 -13.34 11.22
C PHE A 82 -3.67 -13.64 9.83
N ILE A 83 -2.91 -13.42 8.76
CA ILE A 83 -3.36 -13.67 7.39
C ILE A 83 -3.74 -15.13 7.17
N GLU A 84 -2.96 -16.08 7.72
CA GLU A 84 -3.27 -17.51 7.60
C GLU A 84 -4.58 -17.89 8.30
N ILE A 85 -4.88 -17.28 9.45
CA ILE A 85 -6.16 -17.48 10.15
C ILE A 85 -7.32 -16.98 9.30
N ILE A 86 -7.24 -15.75 8.79
CA ILE A 86 -8.29 -15.20 7.93
C ILE A 86 -8.47 -16.04 6.67
N ARG A 87 -7.37 -16.45 6.02
CA ARG A 87 -7.40 -17.28 4.81
C ARG A 87 -8.10 -18.62 5.04
N LYS A 88 -7.84 -19.26 6.19
CA LYS A 88 -8.38 -20.59 6.56
C LYS A 88 -9.72 -20.53 7.30
N ALA A 89 -10.24 -19.34 7.59
CA ALA A 89 -11.52 -19.16 8.25
C ALA A 89 -12.65 -19.86 7.47
N PRO A 90 -13.51 -20.66 8.15
CA PRO A 90 -14.48 -21.53 7.48
C PRO A 90 -15.71 -20.79 6.93
N THR A 91 -16.00 -19.57 7.38
CA THR A 91 -17.16 -18.78 6.95
C THR A 91 -16.76 -17.53 6.18
N ASN A 92 -17.69 -16.93 5.47
CA ASN A 92 -17.49 -15.69 4.72
C ASN A 92 -17.53 -14.44 5.62
N LEU A 93 -18.02 -14.54 6.84
CA LEU A 93 -18.02 -13.46 7.83
C LEU A 93 -17.02 -13.75 8.91
N ILE A 94 -16.23 -12.74 9.25
CA ILE A 94 -15.24 -12.74 10.31
C ILE A 94 -15.66 -11.74 11.37
N GLU A 95 -15.87 -12.21 12.58
CA GLU A 95 -16.09 -11.37 13.75
C GLU A 95 -14.76 -11.12 14.45
N PHE A 96 -14.50 -9.89 14.78
CA PHE A 96 -13.26 -9.43 15.38
C PHE A 96 -13.54 -8.65 16.66
N GLU A 97 -12.93 -9.06 17.77
CA GLU A 97 -13.07 -8.40 19.05
C GLU A 97 -11.70 -8.23 19.72
N SER A 98 -11.34 -6.98 20.05
CA SER A 98 -10.15 -6.66 20.82
C SER A 98 -10.49 -6.64 22.31
N THR A 99 -9.80 -7.42 23.09
CA THR A 99 -9.75 -7.33 24.55
C THR A 99 -8.36 -6.85 24.99
N ASP A 100 -8.16 -6.46 26.24
CA ASP A 100 -6.95 -5.77 26.74
C ASP A 100 -5.59 -6.30 26.25
N SER A 101 -5.47 -7.59 25.99
CA SER A 101 -4.19 -8.22 25.60
C SER A 101 -4.28 -9.13 24.40
N PHE A 102 -5.48 -9.48 23.95
CA PHE A 102 -5.70 -10.45 22.88
C PHE A 102 -6.78 -9.96 21.94
N ILE A 103 -6.63 -10.41 20.70
CA ILE A 103 -7.63 -10.26 19.68
C ILE A 103 -8.31 -11.60 19.48
N LYS A 104 -9.62 -11.62 19.66
CA LYS A 104 -10.46 -12.76 19.35
C LYS A 104 -10.99 -12.64 17.94
N ILE A 105 -10.87 -13.71 17.17
CA ILE A 105 -11.38 -13.81 15.82
C ILE A 105 -12.31 -15.01 15.77
N HIS A 106 -13.58 -14.77 15.45
CA HIS A 106 -14.58 -15.81 15.30
C HIS A 106 -14.94 -16.00 13.83
N SER A 107 -15.10 -17.27 13.43
CA SER A 107 -15.59 -17.64 12.11
C SER A 107 -16.40 -18.93 12.22
N GLY A 108 -17.72 -18.83 12.22
CA GLY A 108 -18.62 -19.94 12.48
C GLY A 108 -18.43 -20.53 13.88
N LYS A 109 -17.98 -21.80 13.95
CA LYS A 109 -17.67 -22.45 15.23
C LYS A 109 -16.20 -22.36 15.67
N SER A 110 -15.37 -21.71 14.85
CA SER A 110 -13.94 -21.58 15.12
C SER A 110 -13.66 -20.28 15.85
N GLU A 111 -12.82 -20.36 16.89
CA GLU A 111 -12.32 -19.23 17.65
C GLU A 111 -10.79 -19.25 17.64
N PHE A 112 -10.20 -18.10 17.37
CA PHE A 112 -8.75 -17.89 17.40
C PHE A 112 -8.42 -16.72 18.29
N ASN A 113 -7.34 -16.87 19.08
CA ASN A 113 -6.84 -15.82 19.96
C ASN A 113 -5.42 -15.45 19.51
N ILE A 114 -5.21 -14.18 19.16
CA ILE A 114 -3.90 -13.67 18.73
C ILE A 114 -3.50 -12.56 19.70
N LYS A 115 -2.24 -12.59 20.16
CA LYS A 115 -1.67 -11.47 20.90
C LYS A 115 -1.35 -10.33 19.93
N GLY A 116 -1.91 -9.16 20.17
CA GLY A 116 -1.60 -7.93 19.47
C GLY A 116 -0.44 -7.16 20.11
N TYR A 117 0.05 -6.16 19.39
CA TYR A 117 0.97 -5.13 19.86
C TYR A 117 0.23 -3.81 20.01
N ASP A 118 0.76 -2.92 20.84
CA ASP A 118 0.23 -1.58 20.98
C ASP A 118 0.36 -0.81 19.65
N ALA A 119 -0.75 -0.29 19.16
CA ALA A 119 -0.77 0.46 17.90
C ALA A 119 -0.03 1.80 18.00
N MET A 120 0.18 2.33 19.20
CA MET A 120 0.95 3.57 19.43
C MET A 120 2.45 3.39 19.17
N GLU A 121 2.95 2.16 19.22
CA GLU A 121 4.35 1.87 18.89
C GLU A 121 4.60 1.77 17.37
N TYR A 122 3.54 1.71 16.57
CA TYR A 122 3.68 1.62 15.11
C TYR A 122 4.02 2.99 14.53
N PRO A 123 5.04 3.08 13.64
CA PRO A 123 5.42 4.36 13.04
C PRO A 123 4.25 5.04 12.32
N GLU A 124 4.10 6.33 12.54
CA GLU A 124 3.13 7.13 11.80
C GLU A 124 3.52 7.25 10.32
N PHE A 125 2.53 7.15 9.45
CA PHE A 125 2.75 7.38 8.03
C PHE A 125 2.86 8.89 7.76
N PRO A 126 3.83 9.29 6.92
CA PRO A 126 3.98 10.70 6.60
C PRO A 126 2.76 11.20 5.83
N VAL A 127 2.18 12.28 6.31
CA VAL A 127 1.15 13.02 5.59
C VAL A 127 1.83 13.84 4.50
N ILE A 128 1.35 13.75 3.27
CA ILE A 128 1.80 14.55 2.13
C ILE A 128 0.67 15.48 1.72
N SER A 129 1.01 16.74 1.39
CA SER A 129 0.05 17.67 0.80
C SER A 129 -0.45 17.13 -0.54
N ARG A 130 -1.74 17.27 -0.80
CA ARG A 130 -2.34 16.88 -2.09
C ARG A 130 -2.33 17.98 -3.14
N GLU A 131 -1.63 19.08 -2.87
CA GLU A 131 -1.56 20.23 -3.79
C GLU A 131 -0.80 19.92 -5.08
N ASN A 132 0.27 19.13 -4.97
CA ASN A 132 1.06 18.72 -6.13
C ASN A 132 0.69 17.29 -6.52
N SER A 133 -0.10 17.14 -7.55
CA SER A 133 -0.48 15.84 -8.07
C SER A 133 -0.32 15.74 -9.59
N LEU A 134 -0.15 14.51 -10.06
CA LEU A 134 -0.16 14.12 -11.46
C LEU A 134 -1.05 12.88 -11.59
N LYS A 135 -1.95 12.90 -12.58
CA LYS A 135 -2.83 11.76 -12.90
C LYS A 135 -2.37 11.09 -14.19
N LEU A 136 -2.36 9.78 -14.17
CA LEU A 136 -2.01 8.94 -15.30
C LEU A 136 -2.97 7.77 -15.42
N GLU A 137 -3.28 7.35 -16.64
CA GLU A 137 -3.95 6.06 -16.83
C GLU A 137 -3.11 4.93 -16.21
N ALA A 138 -3.75 4.02 -15.51
CA ALA A 138 -3.09 2.90 -14.84
C ALA A 138 -2.27 2.04 -15.80
N THR A 139 -2.79 1.83 -17.02
CA THR A 139 -2.12 1.12 -18.12
C THR A 139 -0.82 1.81 -18.53
N VAL A 140 -0.85 3.14 -18.69
CA VAL A 140 0.32 3.95 -19.06
C VAL A 140 1.38 3.89 -17.95
N PHE A 141 0.97 4.02 -16.69
CA PHE A 141 1.89 3.94 -15.56
C PHE A 141 2.50 2.54 -15.42
N ASN A 142 1.71 1.49 -15.60
CA ASN A 142 2.18 0.11 -15.61
C ASN A 142 3.21 -0.14 -16.72
N ASP A 143 2.97 0.37 -17.93
CA ASP A 143 3.92 0.27 -19.05
C ASP A 143 5.23 1.00 -18.73
N ILE A 144 5.17 2.20 -18.14
CA ILE A 144 6.37 2.92 -17.69
C ILE A 144 7.19 2.06 -16.73
N ILE A 145 6.55 1.46 -15.71
CA ILE A 145 7.24 0.61 -14.75
C ILE A 145 7.85 -0.61 -15.44
N ARG A 146 7.08 -1.33 -16.26
CA ARG A 146 7.51 -2.53 -16.97
C ARG A 146 8.72 -2.26 -17.87
N GLU A 147 8.72 -1.12 -18.56
CA GLU A 147 9.74 -0.77 -19.51
C GLU A 147 11.00 -0.15 -18.89
N THR A 148 10.98 0.21 -17.60
CA THR A 148 12.13 0.89 -16.98
C THR A 148 12.72 0.14 -15.78
N VAL A 149 11.90 -0.42 -14.90
CA VAL A 149 12.34 -1.01 -13.62
C VAL A 149 13.41 -2.09 -13.77
N PHE A 150 13.40 -2.86 -14.87
CA PHE A 150 14.37 -3.93 -15.10
C PHE A 150 15.81 -3.41 -15.32
N CYS A 151 15.98 -2.13 -15.63
CA CYS A 151 17.28 -1.47 -15.79
C CYS A 151 17.81 -0.83 -14.49
N THR A 152 17.12 -0.95 -13.37
CA THR A 152 17.63 -0.49 -12.07
C THR A 152 18.70 -1.46 -11.54
N ALA A 153 19.60 -0.98 -10.70
CA ALA A 153 20.68 -1.76 -10.06
C ALA A 153 20.32 -2.08 -8.60
N PRO A 154 19.64 -3.20 -8.30
CA PRO A 154 19.31 -3.54 -6.93
C PRO A 154 20.57 -3.84 -6.12
N ASN A 155 20.65 -3.30 -4.90
CA ASN A 155 21.78 -3.42 -3.98
C ASN A 155 23.10 -2.78 -4.50
N ASP A 156 23.02 -1.75 -5.35
CA ASP A 156 24.18 -0.94 -5.72
C ASP A 156 24.56 -0.01 -4.55
N GLN A 157 25.86 0.31 -4.44
CA GLN A 157 26.34 1.28 -3.43
C GLN A 157 25.85 2.71 -3.71
N ARG A 158 25.34 2.97 -4.89
CA ARG A 158 24.75 4.25 -5.31
C ARG A 158 23.22 4.18 -5.28
N PRO A 159 22.56 4.69 -4.23
CA PRO A 159 21.09 4.59 -4.08
C PRO A 159 20.30 5.14 -5.26
N ILE A 160 20.86 6.11 -5.98
CA ILE A 160 20.25 6.72 -7.17
C ILE A 160 19.98 5.68 -8.28
N LEU A 161 20.73 4.59 -8.36
CA LEU A 161 20.56 3.53 -9.35
C LEU A 161 19.55 2.46 -8.94
N GLU A 162 19.13 2.47 -7.66
CA GLU A 162 18.13 1.52 -7.16
C GLU A 162 16.68 1.90 -7.51
N GLY A 163 16.48 3.05 -8.14
CA GLY A 163 15.17 3.57 -8.52
C GLY A 163 15.08 3.99 -9.97
N VAL A 164 13.88 4.38 -10.36
CA VAL A 164 13.58 5.00 -11.65
C VAL A 164 13.45 6.50 -11.43
N ASN A 165 14.17 7.28 -12.19
CA ASN A 165 14.03 8.73 -12.21
C ASN A 165 12.82 9.13 -13.04
N PHE A 166 11.87 9.82 -12.43
CA PHE A 166 10.72 10.44 -13.07
C PHE A 166 10.95 11.94 -13.14
N SER A 167 10.99 12.49 -14.35
CA SER A 167 11.14 13.92 -14.59
C SER A 167 9.99 14.42 -15.47
N LEU A 168 9.25 15.40 -14.97
CA LEU A 168 8.23 16.10 -15.75
C LEU A 168 8.74 17.49 -16.10
N LYS A 169 8.74 17.81 -17.38
CA LYS A 169 9.07 19.13 -17.90
C LYS A 169 8.40 19.33 -19.25
N ASN A 170 7.82 20.53 -19.47
CA ASN A 170 7.16 20.90 -20.72
C ASN A 170 6.14 19.83 -21.18
N LYS A 171 5.31 19.31 -20.29
CA LYS A 171 4.32 18.23 -20.52
C LYS A 171 4.92 16.87 -20.84
N ILE A 172 6.23 16.70 -20.85
CA ILE A 172 6.87 15.42 -21.15
C ILE A 172 7.27 14.77 -19.84
N LEU A 173 6.57 13.70 -19.47
CA LEU A 173 6.98 12.82 -18.39
C LEU A 173 8.03 11.86 -18.94
N THR A 174 9.21 11.89 -18.39
CA THR A 174 10.33 11.01 -18.74
C THR A 174 10.66 10.13 -17.55
N ALA A 175 10.59 8.82 -17.72
CA ALA A 175 11.06 7.82 -16.78
C ALA A 175 12.38 7.23 -17.28
N THR A 176 13.42 7.23 -16.43
CA THR A 176 14.75 6.75 -16.80
C THR A 176 15.32 5.86 -15.71
N ALA A 177 15.86 4.72 -16.09
CA ALA A 177 16.58 3.82 -15.19
C ALA A 177 17.89 3.32 -15.83
N THR A 178 18.92 3.12 -15.03
CA THR A 178 20.21 2.57 -15.47
C THR A 178 20.89 1.79 -14.36
N ASP A 179 21.65 0.75 -14.74
CA ASP A 179 22.54 -0.04 -13.90
C ASP A 179 24.02 0.19 -14.27
N SER A 180 24.32 1.27 -14.99
CA SER A 180 25.64 1.64 -15.55
C SER A 180 26.07 0.83 -16.79
N TYR A 181 25.42 -0.27 -17.12
CA TYR A 181 25.71 -1.09 -18.33
C TYR A 181 24.67 -0.90 -19.40
N ARG A 182 23.43 -0.65 -19.00
CA ARG A 182 22.29 -0.41 -19.87
C ARG A 182 21.42 0.72 -19.30
N LEU A 183 20.63 1.33 -20.19
CA LEU A 183 19.71 2.40 -19.84
C LEU A 183 18.38 2.14 -20.52
N SER A 184 17.30 2.29 -19.77
CA SER A 184 15.96 2.37 -20.33
C SER A 184 15.38 3.76 -20.10
N ARG A 185 14.68 4.27 -21.12
CA ARG A 185 14.01 5.57 -21.08
C ARG A 185 12.64 5.47 -21.76
N ARG A 186 11.60 5.81 -21.03
CA ARG A 186 10.23 5.96 -21.56
C ARG A 186 9.80 7.41 -21.46
N GLN A 187 9.11 7.91 -22.50
CA GLN A 187 8.51 9.25 -22.50
C GLN A 187 7.04 9.17 -22.80
N VAL A 188 6.26 9.99 -22.08
CA VAL A 188 4.82 10.15 -22.28
C VAL A 188 4.52 11.64 -22.34
N VAL A 189 3.74 12.06 -23.32
CA VAL A 189 3.25 13.43 -23.43
C VAL A 189 1.94 13.51 -22.65
N LEU A 190 1.87 14.45 -21.72
CA LEU A 190 0.71 14.69 -20.86
C LEU A 190 -0.23 15.74 -21.47
N ASN A 191 -1.42 15.85 -20.89
CA ASN A 191 -2.43 16.81 -21.30
C ASN A 191 -2.06 18.26 -20.93
N ASP A 192 -2.82 19.22 -21.42
CA ASP A 192 -2.56 20.66 -21.24
C ASP A 192 -2.65 21.12 -19.77
N GLU A 193 -3.45 20.46 -18.96
CA GLU A 193 -3.61 20.76 -17.53
C GLU A 193 -2.31 20.59 -16.72
N ASP A 194 -1.38 19.77 -17.21
CA ASP A 194 -0.10 19.49 -16.56
C ASP A 194 1.06 20.34 -17.14
N ALA A 195 0.74 21.30 -18.01
CA ALA A 195 1.74 22.07 -18.76
C ALA A 195 2.75 22.83 -17.92
N GLU A 196 2.32 23.32 -16.74
CA GLU A 196 3.14 24.13 -15.82
C GLU A 196 3.78 23.31 -14.71
N LYS A 197 3.43 22.00 -14.59
CA LYS A 197 3.99 21.15 -13.58
C LYS A 197 5.41 20.73 -13.93
N GLU A 198 6.32 20.91 -13.01
CA GLU A 198 7.70 20.44 -13.12
C GLU A 198 8.10 19.69 -11.85
N PHE A 199 8.71 18.53 -12.01
CA PHE A 199 9.35 17.79 -10.93
C PHE A 199 10.47 16.87 -11.43
N ASN A 200 11.33 16.45 -10.50
CA ASN A 200 12.35 15.46 -10.73
C ASN A 200 12.51 14.60 -9.47
N LEU A 201 12.08 13.34 -9.53
CA LEU A 201 11.97 12.43 -8.40
C LEU A 201 12.56 11.08 -8.75
N ILE A 202 13.19 10.42 -7.77
CA ILE A 202 13.60 9.02 -7.92
C ILE A 202 12.66 8.16 -7.07
N ILE A 203 11.92 7.29 -7.76
CA ILE A 203 11.03 6.34 -7.09
C ILE A 203 11.77 5.01 -6.95
N PRO A 204 11.96 4.51 -5.72
CA PRO A 204 12.64 3.24 -5.49
C PRO A 204 11.99 2.09 -6.26
N ARG A 205 12.82 1.23 -6.86
CA ARG A 205 12.37 0.00 -7.55
C ARG A 205 11.33 -0.78 -6.74
N LYS A 206 11.59 -0.92 -5.45
CA LYS A 206 10.74 -1.68 -4.53
C LYS A 206 9.33 -1.12 -4.48
N ALA A 207 9.19 0.21 -4.34
CA ALA A 207 7.89 0.89 -4.33
C ALA A 207 7.14 0.69 -5.66
N LEU A 208 7.82 0.90 -6.79
CA LEU A 208 7.23 0.70 -8.11
C LEU A 208 6.79 -0.75 -8.34
N THR A 209 7.60 -1.73 -7.92
CA THR A 209 7.25 -3.15 -8.08
C THR A 209 6.06 -3.55 -7.21
N TYR A 210 5.94 -3.01 -6.01
CA TYR A 210 4.78 -3.26 -5.15
C TYR A 210 3.53 -2.62 -5.74
N PHE A 211 3.63 -1.37 -6.14
CA PHE A 211 2.51 -0.63 -6.72
C PHE A 211 2.02 -1.27 -8.02
N GLN A 212 2.93 -1.69 -8.90
CA GLN A 212 2.61 -2.40 -10.14
C GLN A 212 1.70 -3.60 -9.89
N ARG A 213 1.99 -4.40 -8.86
CA ARG A 213 1.17 -5.56 -8.50
C ARG A 213 -0.20 -5.22 -7.92
N MET A 214 -0.39 -3.98 -7.44
CA MET A 214 -1.69 -3.50 -7.00
C MET A 214 -2.57 -3.08 -8.18
N ILE A 215 -2.01 -2.34 -9.14
CA ILE A 215 -2.74 -1.86 -10.32
C ILE A 215 -3.08 -2.97 -11.35
N GLU A 216 -2.44 -4.14 -11.29
CA GLU A 216 -2.81 -5.30 -12.12
C GLU A 216 -4.23 -5.82 -11.85
N THR A 217 -4.88 -5.40 -10.78
CA THR A 217 -6.21 -5.86 -10.38
C THR A 217 -7.38 -5.02 -10.94
N GLY A 218 -7.10 -3.98 -11.74
CA GLY A 218 -8.10 -3.34 -12.58
C GLY A 218 -8.67 -2.01 -12.10
N GLY A 219 -7.93 -0.96 -12.07
CA GLY A 219 -8.41 0.42 -11.92
C GLY A 219 -8.04 1.28 -13.13
N ASP A 220 -8.67 2.43 -13.24
CA ASP A 220 -8.56 3.27 -14.42
C ASP A 220 -7.44 4.31 -14.33
N GLU A 221 -7.17 4.86 -13.15
CA GLU A 221 -6.27 6.00 -12.97
C GLU A 221 -5.35 5.83 -11.75
N VAL A 222 -4.10 6.26 -11.90
CA VAL A 222 -3.12 6.41 -10.84
C VAL A 222 -2.90 7.90 -10.58
N GLU A 223 -3.03 8.32 -9.34
CA GLU A 223 -2.69 9.67 -8.91
C GLU A 223 -1.38 9.66 -8.13
N ILE A 224 -0.46 10.52 -8.54
CA ILE A 224 0.88 10.65 -7.97
C ILE A 224 0.95 11.96 -7.23
N PHE A 225 1.00 11.92 -5.90
CA PHE A 225 1.24 13.10 -5.06
C PHE A 225 2.73 13.18 -4.74
N TYR A 226 3.30 14.37 -4.79
CA TYR A 226 4.72 14.57 -4.51
C TYR A 226 4.97 15.84 -3.72
N GLU A 227 5.88 15.73 -2.75
CA GLU A 227 6.30 16.85 -1.93
C GLU A 227 7.75 16.64 -1.46
N ASN A 228 8.63 17.57 -1.76
CA ASN A 228 10.06 17.49 -1.41
C ASN A 228 10.69 16.16 -1.87
N ASN A 229 11.01 15.28 -0.91
CA ASN A 229 11.64 13.98 -1.14
C ASN A 229 10.67 12.79 -0.85
N ARG A 230 9.37 13.03 -0.90
CA ARG A 230 8.32 12.06 -0.63
C ARG A 230 7.36 11.94 -1.80
N ILE A 231 6.84 10.74 -1.99
CA ILE A 231 5.85 10.45 -3.02
C ILE A 231 4.77 9.53 -2.45
N VAL A 232 3.53 9.78 -2.83
CA VAL A 232 2.41 8.86 -2.62
C VAL A 232 1.83 8.48 -3.96
N LEU A 233 1.70 7.21 -4.19
CA LEU A 233 1.00 6.64 -5.33
C LEU A 233 -0.37 6.19 -4.85
N TYR A 234 -1.41 6.78 -5.40
CA TYR A 234 -2.79 6.50 -5.05
C TYR A 234 -3.51 5.84 -6.22
N TYR A 235 -4.37 4.89 -5.92
CA TYR A 235 -5.09 4.08 -6.88
C TYR A 235 -6.45 3.68 -6.33
N GLN A 236 -7.52 3.83 -7.12
CA GLN A 236 -8.89 3.46 -6.81
C GLN A 236 -9.40 2.36 -7.72
#